data_4ec7ee0f99837cb155607f30dfabcd2a
#
_entry.id   4ec7ee0f99837cb155607f30dfabcd2a
#
_cell.length_a   1.000
_cell.length_b   1.000
_cell.length_c   1.000
_cell.angle_alpha   90.00
_cell.angle_beta   90.00
_cell.angle_gamma   90.00
#
_symmetry.space_group_name_H-M   'P 1'
#
loop_
_entity.id
_entity.type
_entity.pdbx_description
1 polymer ?
#
loop_
_entity_poly.entity_id
_entity_poly.type
_entity_poly.pdbx_seq_one_letter_code
_entity_poly.pdbx_strand_id
1 'polypeptide(L)'
;MVAAEEPASPSIDLDTIRRQFPALAVTDDGVPRIYFDNPAGTQVPQSVADRTADCLLYANANYGGYFRTSQLASAIVDEARVAMADFVNAPSPDEIMFGQAM
;
A
#
# COMPACT_ATOMS: atom_id res chain seq x y z
N MET A 1 -39.40 10.87 24.60
CA MET A 1 -38.18 11.36 23.98
C MET A 1 -37.39 10.13 23.59
N VAL A 2 -37.41 9.79 22.30
CA VAL A 2 -36.68 8.61 21.77
C VAL A 2 -35.24 9.05 21.62
N ALA A 3 -34.32 8.38 22.35
CA ALA A 3 -32.89 8.57 22.14
C ALA A 3 -32.53 8.15 20.70
N ALA A 4 -31.96 9.05 19.92
CA ALA A 4 -31.40 8.70 18.62
C ALA A 4 -30.24 7.72 18.86
N GLU A 5 -30.38 6.50 18.37
CA GLU A 5 -29.23 5.55 18.28
C GLU A 5 -28.14 6.20 17.40
N GLU A 6 -27.00 6.49 18.02
CA GLU A 6 -25.80 6.86 17.25
C GLU A 6 -25.50 5.71 16.28
N PRO A 7 -25.24 6.01 14.99
CA PRO A 7 -24.84 4.97 14.04
C PRO A 7 -23.55 4.33 14.55
N ALA A 8 -23.58 3.02 14.74
CA ALA A 8 -22.40 2.25 15.14
C ALA A 8 -21.25 2.55 14.17
N SER A 9 -20.12 3.02 14.71
CA SER A 9 -18.91 3.20 13.92
C SER A 9 -18.57 1.89 13.19
N PRO A 10 -18.18 1.93 11.90
CA PRO A 10 -17.86 0.72 11.18
C PRO A 10 -16.75 -0.03 11.91
N SER A 11 -17.04 -1.26 12.34
CA SER A 11 -16.04 -2.10 13.00
C SER A 11 -14.97 -2.52 12.00
N ILE A 12 -13.70 -2.26 12.34
CA ILE A 12 -12.56 -2.70 11.53
C ILE A 12 -12.38 -4.20 11.71
N ASP A 13 -12.44 -4.98 10.63
CA ASP A 13 -12.13 -6.39 10.65
C ASP A 13 -10.60 -6.60 10.65
N LEU A 14 -10.03 -6.66 11.83
CA LEU A 14 -8.60 -6.85 12.04
C LEU A 14 -8.08 -8.18 11.49
N ASP A 15 -8.87 -9.24 11.53
CA ASP A 15 -8.46 -10.54 11.03
C ASP A 15 -8.32 -10.53 9.51
N THR A 16 -9.23 -9.89 8.80
CA THR A 16 -9.14 -9.70 7.35
C THR A 16 -7.93 -8.85 6.98
N ILE A 17 -7.67 -7.76 7.73
CA ILE A 17 -6.49 -6.93 7.49
C ILE A 17 -5.20 -7.72 7.73
N ARG A 18 -5.09 -8.42 8.85
CA ARG A 18 -3.88 -9.17 9.22
C ARG A 18 -3.55 -10.29 8.23
N ARG A 19 -4.55 -10.96 7.66
CA ARG A 19 -4.35 -11.99 6.62
C ARG A 19 -3.68 -11.48 5.34
N GLN A 20 -3.71 -10.17 5.09
CA GLN A 20 -3.02 -9.59 3.94
C GLN A 20 -1.49 -9.53 4.11
N PHE A 21 -0.98 -9.71 5.33
CA PHE A 21 0.43 -9.64 5.67
C PHE A 21 1.01 -11.03 5.95
N PRO A 22 1.69 -11.66 4.98
CA PRO A 22 2.19 -13.03 5.14
C PRO A 22 3.12 -13.22 6.33
N ALA A 23 3.91 -12.21 6.67
CA ALA A 23 4.84 -12.27 7.79
C ALA A 23 4.14 -12.48 9.13
N LEU A 24 2.88 -12.05 9.29
CA LEU A 24 2.12 -12.22 10.54
C LEU A 24 1.66 -13.66 10.77
N ALA A 25 1.75 -14.53 9.75
CA ALA A 25 1.46 -15.97 9.86
C ALA A 25 2.70 -16.80 10.24
N VAL A 26 3.90 -16.20 10.25
CA VAL A 26 5.14 -16.90 10.58
C VAL A 26 5.22 -17.17 12.07
N THR A 27 5.61 -18.40 12.42
CA THR A 27 5.85 -18.81 13.80
C THR A 27 7.27 -19.33 13.96
N ASP A 28 7.85 -19.16 15.15
CA ASP A 28 9.10 -19.77 15.58
C ASP A 28 8.79 -20.77 16.68
N ASP A 29 9.07 -22.05 16.46
CA ASP A 29 8.74 -23.14 17.39
C ASP A 29 7.26 -23.14 17.85
N GLY A 30 6.35 -22.76 16.92
CA GLY A 30 4.90 -22.71 17.20
C GLY A 30 4.44 -21.40 17.88
N VAL A 31 5.33 -20.46 18.17
CA VAL A 31 5.02 -19.15 18.78
C VAL A 31 4.93 -18.10 17.67
N PRO A 32 3.82 -17.35 17.55
CA PRO A 32 3.71 -16.25 16.59
C PRO A 32 4.76 -15.18 16.81
N ARG A 33 5.36 -14.69 15.73
CA ARG A 33 6.26 -13.53 15.79
C ARG A 33 5.50 -12.28 16.15
N ILE A 34 6.12 -11.44 16.97
CA ILE A 34 5.60 -10.14 17.38
C ILE A 34 6.52 -9.06 16.81
N TYR A 35 5.93 -8.10 16.10
CA TYR A 35 6.64 -7.02 15.42
C TYR A 35 6.28 -5.68 16.07
N PHE A 36 7.25 -5.06 16.77
CA PHE A 36 7.10 -3.76 17.43
C PHE A 36 8.14 -2.73 16.99
N ASP A 37 8.95 -3.05 15.98
CA ASP A 37 10.02 -2.20 15.50
C ASP A 37 9.84 -1.83 14.01
N ASN A 38 8.76 -1.14 13.70
CA ASN A 38 8.48 -0.68 12.34
C ASN A 38 9.56 0.24 11.75
N PRO A 39 10.26 1.11 12.52
CA PRO A 39 11.37 1.89 11.97
C PRO A 39 12.51 1.06 11.40
N ALA A 40 12.73 -0.15 11.92
CA ALA A 40 13.74 -1.08 11.39
C ALA A 40 13.25 -1.90 10.19
N GLY A 41 11.96 -1.96 9.96
CA GLY A 41 11.36 -2.65 8.82
C GLY A 41 9.88 -2.94 9.04
N THR A 42 9.03 -2.29 8.28
CA THR A 42 7.58 -2.51 8.31
C THR A 42 7.22 -3.75 7.53
N GLN A 43 6.33 -4.57 8.08
CA GLN A 43 5.76 -5.70 7.36
C GLN A 43 4.87 -5.18 6.22
N VAL A 44 4.88 -5.88 5.08
CA VAL A 44 4.16 -5.44 3.88
C VAL A 44 3.05 -6.42 3.51
N PRO A 45 1.92 -5.92 2.96
CA PRO A 45 0.90 -6.78 2.39
C PRO A 45 1.41 -7.54 1.17
N GLN A 46 0.88 -8.73 0.91
CA GLN A 46 1.23 -9.53 -0.28
C GLN A 46 1.04 -8.71 -1.58
N SER A 47 -0.01 -7.92 -1.68
CA SER A 47 -0.31 -7.08 -2.83
C SER A 47 0.81 -6.07 -3.17
N VAL A 48 1.53 -5.57 -2.16
CA VAL A 48 2.68 -4.67 -2.37
C VAL A 48 3.86 -5.42 -2.98
N ALA A 49 4.15 -6.62 -2.48
CA ALA A 49 5.21 -7.47 -3.02
C ALA A 49 4.92 -7.88 -4.48
N ASP A 50 3.68 -8.30 -4.77
CA ASP A 50 3.25 -8.69 -6.10
C ASP A 50 3.33 -7.51 -7.08
N ARG A 51 2.81 -6.34 -6.70
CA ARG A 51 2.86 -5.13 -7.54
C ARG A 51 4.31 -4.69 -7.83
N THR A 52 5.20 -4.81 -6.84
CA THR A 52 6.62 -4.50 -7.02
C THR A 52 7.27 -5.48 -8.01
N ALA A 53 7.01 -6.77 -7.86
CA ALA A 53 7.50 -7.79 -8.77
C ALA A 53 6.99 -7.57 -10.21
N ASP A 54 5.71 -7.31 -10.38
CA ASP A 54 5.10 -7.03 -11.69
C ASP A 54 5.72 -5.80 -12.36
N CYS A 55 5.96 -4.73 -11.60
CA CYS A 55 6.61 -3.53 -12.11
C CYS A 55 8.03 -3.85 -12.63
N LEU A 56 8.82 -4.58 -11.84
CA LEU A 56 10.19 -4.96 -12.22
C LEU A 56 10.24 -5.90 -13.43
N LEU A 57 9.30 -6.83 -13.53
CA LEU A 57 9.28 -7.84 -14.57
C LEU A 57 8.68 -7.34 -15.90
N TYR A 58 7.69 -6.46 -15.87
CA TYR A 58 6.87 -6.14 -17.04
C TYR A 58 6.81 -4.65 -17.39
N ALA A 59 7.19 -3.75 -16.47
CA ALA A 59 7.08 -2.30 -16.66
C ALA A 59 8.36 -1.54 -16.25
N ASN A 60 9.52 -2.20 -16.23
CA ASN A 60 10.78 -1.59 -15.80
C ASN A 60 11.36 -0.71 -16.89
N ALA A 61 11.01 0.57 -16.91
CA ALA A 61 11.51 1.57 -17.84
C ALA A 61 11.44 2.98 -17.24
N ASN A 62 12.13 3.93 -17.88
CA ASN A 62 12.07 5.34 -17.49
C ASN A 62 10.67 5.92 -17.75
N TYR A 63 10.28 6.87 -16.92
CA TYR A 63 9.06 7.65 -17.06
C TYR A 63 9.13 8.55 -18.32
N GLY A 64 8.00 8.69 -19.03
CA GLY A 64 7.82 9.68 -20.10
C GLY A 64 8.32 9.27 -21.50
N GLY A 65 8.77 8.03 -21.69
CA GLY A 65 9.17 7.52 -23.02
C GLY A 65 7.97 7.11 -23.89
N TYR A 66 8.20 7.04 -25.21
CA TYR A 66 7.15 6.75 -26.20
C TYR A 66 6.89 5.26 -26.42
N PHE A 67 7.78 4.38 -25.99
CA PHE A 67 7.63 2.93 -26.16
C PHE A 67 6.76 2.31 -25.05
N ARG A 68 6.18 1.14 -25.38
CA ARG A 68 5.13 0.53 -24.55
C ARG A 68 5.52 0.35 -23.09
N THR A 69 6.72 -0.17 -22.80
CA THR A 69 7.16 -0.42 -21.41
C THR A 69 7.25 0.88 -20.61
N SER A 70 7.75 1.97 -21.22
CA SER A 70 7.80 3.27 -20.57
C SER A 70 6.41 3.86 -20.31
N GLN A 71 5.46 3.66 -21.23
CA GLN A 71 4.07 4.06 -21.03
C GLN A 71 3.44 3.31 -19.84
N LEU A 72 3.73 2.02 -19.68
CA LEU A 72 3.29 1.23 -18.54
C LEU A 72 3.93 1.73 -17.23
N ALA A 73 5.24 2.00 -17.23
CA ALA A 73 5.92 2.58 -16.07
C ALA A 73 5.32 3.94 -15.67
N SER A 74 5.05 4.81 -16.66
CA SER A 74 4.43 6.12 -16.43
C SER A 74 3.04 5.98 -15.82
N ALA A 75 2.22 5.08 -16.35
CA ALA A 75 0.88 4.84 -15.84
C ALA A 75 0.89 4.39 -14.37
N ILE A 76 1.83 3.52 -13.97
CA ILE A 76 1.97 3.07 -12.58
C ILE A 76 2.29 4.25 -11.64
N VAL A 77 3.19 5.15 -12.05
CA VAL A 77 3.54 6.34 -11.26
C VAL A 77 2.36 7.30 -11.14
N ASP A 78 1.65 7.53 -12.24
CA ASP A 78 0.50 8.43 -12.26
C ASP A 78 -0.66 7.88 -11.43
N GLU A 79 -0.97 6.58 -11.51
CA GLU A 79 -1.93 5.90 -10.63
C GLU A 79 -1.56 6.06 -9.14
N ALA A 80 -0.28 5.89 -8.81
CA ALA A 80 0.20 6.04 -7.44
C ALA A 80 0.03 7.47 -6.93
N ARG A 81 0.28 8.49 -7.77
CA ARG A 81 0.04 9.90 -7.41
C ARG A 81 -1.42 10.18 -7.13
N VAL A 82 -2.33 9.67 -7.97
CA VAL A 82 -3.78 9.82 -7.75
C VAL A 82 -4.19 9.17 -6.43
N ALA A 83 -3.77 7.93 -6.20
CA ALA A 83 -4.11 7.22 -4.97
C ALA A 83 -3.58 7.92 -3.70
N MET A 84 -2.36 8.47 -3.77
CA MET A 84 -1.80 9.21 -2.64
C MET A 84 -2.46 10.57 -2.45
N ALA A 85 -2.85 11.25 -3.52
CA ALA A 85 -3.63 12.48 -3.41
C ALA A 85 -4.97 12.24 -2.69
N ASP A 86 -5.68 11.19 -3.06
CA ASP A 86 -6.90 10.78 -2.37
C ASP A 86 -6.64 10.44 -0.89
N PHE A 87 -5.59 9.69 -0.61
CA PHE A 87 -5.25 9.25 0.75
C PHE A 87 -4.95 10.43 1.70
N VAL A 88 -4.23 11.46 1.22
CA VAL A 88 -3.88 12.64 2.02
C VAL A 88 -4.84 13.82 1.82
N ASN A 89 -5.91 13.63 1.04
CA ASN A 89 -6.86 14.67 0.67
C ASN A 89 -6.19 15.89 0.00
N ALA A 90 -5.24 15.64 -0.89
CA ALA A 90 -4.61 16.70 -1.68
C ALA A 90 -5.53 17.16 -2.82
N PRO A 91 -5.56 18.45 -3.17
CA PRO A 91 -6.39 18.99 -4.26
C PRO A 91 -6.03 18.45 -5.65
N SER A 92 -4.77 18.05 -5.85
CA SER A 92 -4.27 17.57 -7.14
C SER A 92 -3.19 16.49 -6.96
N PRO A 93 -3.14 15.48 -7.85
CA PRO A 93 -2.01 14.55 -7.92
C PRO A 93 -0.65 15.22 -8.18
N ASP A 94 -0.65 16.42 -8.76
CA ASP A 94 0.57 17.18 -9.03
C ASP A 94 1.28 17.67 -7.76
N GLU A 95 0.57 17.67 -6.62
CA GLU A 95 1.14 17.97 -5.30
C GLU A 95 1.86 16.79 -4.66
N ILE A 96 1.75 15.59 -5.26
CA ILE A 96 2.37 14.37 -4.74
C ILE A 96 3.76 14.18 -5.38
N MET A 97 4.77 14.16 -4.54
CA MET A 97 6.15 13.84 -4.93
C MET A 97 6.62 12.60 -4.17
N PHE A 98 7.13 11.62 -4.90
CA PHE A 98 7.79 10.45 -4.31
C PHE A 98 9.28 10.71 -4.18
N GLY A 99 9.84 10.35 -3.03
CA GLY A 99 11.26 10.43 -2.74
C GLY A 99 11.79 9.10 -2.20
N GLN A 100 13.08 9.05 -1.97
CA GLN A 100 13.69 7.90 -1.31
C GLN A 100 13.34 7.90 0.17
N ALA A 101 13.02 6.69 0.70
CA ALA A 101 12.93 6.50 2.13
C ALA A 101 14.33 6.54 2.77
N MET A 102 14.40 7.08 3.97
CA MET A 102 15.63 7.03 4.77
C MET A 102 15.74 5.69 5.46
#